data_8ee530d4c00dd44eb6c39fe55dc409f8
#
_entry.id   8ee530d4c00dd44eb6c39fe55dc409f8
#
_cell.length_a   1.000
_cell.length_b   1.000
_cell.length_c   1.000
_cell.angle_alpha   90.00
_cell.angle_beta   90.00
_cell.angle_gamma   90.00
#
_symmetry.space_group_name_H-M   'P 1'
#
loop_
_entity.id
_entity.type
_entity.pdbx_description
1 polymer ?
#
loop_
_entity_poly.entity_id
_entity_poly.type
_entity_poly.pdbx_seq_one_letter_code
_entity_poly.pdbx_strand_id
1 'polypeptide(L)'
;MRLYEDSPFPVRADLEAAHQAQFDRFGQPGTWGSGAQRIAVIAAARQAGVDAGVLEAPEDGGTTSDLELPKVVQDIIATVAVRPKDVDLEFYNAAIGSGLSDAEYTEIVGLVSFITDLDVFARGIGVPLRPLPAPEPGEPSRVRPPEAVQEQAFVPTIPNPPEGGEVAKAMYGPFKPYIMRAMSLVPEEFNDHIALERAQYLPLEKIMEFDFDHHEGLTRPQVEVVAGRVSALNDCFYXTTGHARFLRESGQARNLNVNPEALVRPELDIGVPHGDLLLAFAEAIIGTDRAALDTARAALAAALGPEAIAGAAAIAGNFTKNDRVANGLGIPVDPPVLKGTEELREQLGLNNYRSAANTFRHM
;
A
#
# COMPACT_ATOMS: atom_id res chain seq x y z
N MET A 1 -10.32 -15.38 -20.06
CA MET A 1 -9.04 -14.66 -20.26
C MET A 1 -8.45 -14.37 -18.89
N ARG A 2 -7.17 -14.75 -18.67
CA ARG A 2 -6.52 -14.48 -17.40
C ARG A 2 -6.12 -12.99 -17.32
N LEU A 3 -6.13 -12.45 -16.11
CA LEU A 3 -5.90 -11.01 -15.90
C LEU A 3 -4.55 -10.54 -16.47
N TYR A 4 -3.49 -11.36 -16.34
CA TYR A 4 -2.14 -11.02 -16.77
C TYR A 4 -1.60 -11.95 -17.86
N GLU A 5 -2.47 -12.48 -18.73
CA GLU A 5 -2.00 -13.39 -19.80
C GLU A 5 -1.07 -12.70 -20.82
N ASP A 6 -1.12 -11.36 -20.88
CA ASP A 6 -0.24 -10.56 -21.75
C ASP A 6 1.11 -10.23 -21.09
N SER A 7 1.35 -10.66 -19.86
CA SER A 7 2.58 -10.31 -19.15
C SER A 7 3.80 -11.03 -19.77
N PRO A 8 4.89 -10.30 -20.03
CA PRO A 8 6.14 -10.95 -20.46
C PRO A 8 6.87 -11.69 -19.33
N PHE A 9 6.36 -11.56 -18.08
CA PHE A 9 6.97 -12.21 -16.90
C PHE A 9 5.96 -13.11 -16.23
N PRO A 10 6.39 -14.25 -15.64
CA PRO A 10 5.45 -15.12 -14.93
C PRO A 10 4.82 -14.41 -13.73
N VAL A 11 3.52 -14.62 -13.56
CA VAL A 11 2.77 -14.11 -12.39
C VAL A 11 2.18 -15.31 -11.67
N ARG A 12 2.45 -15.43 -10.37
CA ARG A 12 1.94 -16.53 -9.55
C ARG A 12 0.39 -16.57 -9.61
N ALA A 13 -0.17 -17.79 -9.69
CA ALA A 13 -1.61 -17.96 -9.82
C ALA A 13 -2.40 -17.36 -8.65
N ASP A 14 -1.90 -17.49 -7.43
CA ASP A 14 -2.59 -16.94 -6.24
C ASP A 14 -2.56 -15.41 -6.25
N LEU A 15 -1.47 -14.82 -6.74
CA LEU A 15 -1.35 -13.37 -6.87
C LEU A 15 -2.33 -12.84 -7.91
N GLU A 16 -2.38 -13.47 -9.09
CA GLU A 16 -3.32 -13.10 -10.15
C GLU A 16 -4.77 -13.23 -9.67
N ALA A 17 -5.07 -14.29 -8.92
CA ALA A 17 -6.42 -14.52 -8.38
C ALA A 17 -6.82 -13.42 -7.38
N ALA A 18 -5.89 -13.01 -6.51
CA ALA A 18 -6.17 -11.93 -5.55
C ALA A 18 -6.45 -10.60 -6.27
N HIS A 19 -5.66 -10.30 -7.31
CA HIS A 19 -5.87 -9.11 -8.12
C HIS A 19 -7.21 -9.15 -8.86
N GLN A 20 -7.55 -10.30 -9.46
CA GLN A 20 -8.84 -10.46 -10.16
C GLN A 20 -10.00 -10.24 -9.20
N ALA A 21 -9.92 -10.82 -8.00
CA ALA A 21 -10.97 -10.65 -6.98
C ALA A 21 -11.14 -9.17 -6.61
N GLN A 22 -10.03 -8.44 -6.50
CA GLN A 22 -10.09 -7.01 -6.18
C GLN A 22 -10.70 -6.20 -7.32
N PHE A 23 -10.32 -6.50 -8.59
CA PHE A 23 -10.95 -5.83 -9.73
C PHE A 23 -12.46 -6.09 -9.76
N ASP A 24 -12.86 -7.35 -9.52
CA ASP A 24 -14.30 -7.69 -9.49
C ASP A 24 -15.04 -6.93 -8.41
N ARG A 25 -14.40 -6.72 -7.25
CA ARG A 25 -14.99 -5.98 -6.12
C ARG A 25 -15.18 -4.50 -6.42
N PHE A 26 -14.33 -3.91 -7.25
CA PHE A 26 -14.40 -2.47 -7.51
C PHE A 26 -15.76 -2.01 -8.03
N GLY A 27 -16.41 -2.82 -8.87
CA GLY A 27 -17.69 -2.45 -9.46
C GLY A 27 -18.90 -2.75 -8.59
N GLN A 28 -18.72 -3.49 -7.51
CA GLN A 28 -19.83 -3.90 -6.63
C GLN A 28 -20.15 -2.77 -5.64
N PRO A 29 -21.40 -2.66 -5.18
CA PRO A 29 -21.70 -1.76 -4.07
C PRO A 29 -20.83 -2.11 -2.85
N GLY A 30 -20.30 -1.10 -2.19
CA GLY A 30 -19.50 -1.28 -0.98
C GLY A 30 -20.30 -1.02 0.27
N THR A 31 -19.61 -0.64 1.33
CA THR A 31 -20.29 -0.30 2.57
C THR A 31 -20.97 1.06 2.48
N TRP A 32 -20.32 2.05 1.86
CA TRP A 32 -20.86 3.43 1.81
C TRP A 32 -21.06 3.93 0.39
N GLY A 33 -20.31 3.43 -0.59
CA GLY A 33 -20.42 3.84 -1.98
C GLY A 33 -21.17 2.82 -2.82
N SER A 34 -22.01 3.31 -3.75
CA SER A 34 -22.60 2.47 -4.79
C SER A 34 -21.49 2.00 -5.74
N GLY A 35 -21.80 0.99 -6.57
CA GLY A 35 -20.86 0.54 -7.60
C GLY A 35 -20.40 1.68 -8.50
N ALA A 36 -21.32 2.55 -8.93
CA ALA A 36 -20.99 3.70 -9.78
C ALA A 36 -20.07 4.69 -9.05
N GLN A 37 -20.34 4.96 -7.76
CA GLN A 37 -19.49 5.86 -6.97
C GLN A 37 -18.09 5.29 -6.79
N ARG A 38 -17.99 4.00 -6.51
CA ARG A 38 -16.69 3.33 -6.32
C ARG A 38 -15.86 3.36 -7.59
N ILE A 39 -16.47 3.07 -8.74
CA ILE A 39 -15.77 3.14 -10.05
C ILE A 39 -15.34 4.60 -10.33
N ALA A 40 -16.18 5.59 -10.00
CA ALA A 40 -15.80 6.99 -10.19
C ALA A 40 -14.58 7.38 -9.36
N VAL A 41 -14.49 6.91 -8.11
CA VAL A 41 -13.32 7.15 -7.25
C VAL A 41 -12.06 6.54 -7.89
N ILE A 42 -12.17 5.31 -8.36
CA ILE A 42 -11.03 4.58 -8.94
C ILE A 42 -10.56 5.23 -10.24
N ALA A 43 -11.50 5.62 -11.11
CA ALA A 43 -11.16 6.30 -12.36
C ALA A 43 -10.47 7.64 -12.08
N ALA A 44 -10.96 8.39 -11.09
CA ALA A 44 -10.34 9.67 -10.70
C ALA A 44 -8.93 9.47 -10.14
N ALA A 45 -8.71 8.41 -9.35
CA ALA A 45 -7.38 8.10 -8.81
C ALA A 45 -6.40 7.78 -9.95
N ARG A 46 -6.83 7.00 -10.95
CA ARG A 46 -6.03 6.72 -12.13
C ARG A 46 -5.69 8.00 -12.89
N GLN A 47 -6.70 8.85 -13.11
CA GLN A 47 -6.48 10.11 -13.83
C GLN A 47 -5.45 10.97 -13.10
N ALA A 48 -5.53 11.03 -11.77
CA ALA A 48 -4.54 11.77 -10.98
C ALA A 48 -3.12 11.22 -11.20
N GLY A 49 -2.97 9.90 -11.26
CA GLY A 49 -1.67 9.26 -11.54
C GLY A 49 -1.16 9.57 -12.93
N VAL A 50 -2.06 9.58 -13.94
CA VAL A 50 -1.71 9.93 -15.32
C VAL A 50 -1.28 11.41 -15.37
N ASP A 51 -2.05 12.30 -14.76
CA ASP A 51 -1.74 13.73 -14.74
C ASP A 51 -0.40 14.03 -14.06
N ALA A 52 -0.07 13.23 -13.04
CA ALA A 52 1.21 13.38 -12.34
C ALA A 52 2.38 12.72 -13.09
N GLY A 53 2.11 11.97 -14.14
CA GLY A 53 3.13 11.31 -14.93
C GLY A 53 3.65 10.00 -14.33
N VAL A 54 3.00 9.49 -13.28
CA VAL A 54 3.42 8.24 -12.64
C VAL A 54 2.69 7.02 -13.20
N LEU A 55 1.70 7.24 -14.07
CA LEU A 55 1.02 6.17 -14.81
C LEU A 55 0.93 6.58 -16.27
N GLU A 56 0.97 5.58 -17.14
CA GLU A 56 0.73 5.79 -18.57
C GLU A 56 -0.78 5.68 -18.84
N ALA A 57 -1.31 6.60 -19.61
CA ALA A 57 -2.75 6.63 -19.92
C ALA A 57 -3.18 5.33 -20.63
N PRO A 58 -4.23 4.66 -20.17
CA PRO A 58 -4.71 3.46 -20.87
C PRO A 58 -5.38 3.83 -22.19
N GLU A 59 -5.22 2.95 -23.19
CA GLU A 59 -5.76 3.19 -24.54
C GLU A 59 -7.29 3.09 -24.58
N ASP A 60 -7.87 2.28 -23.71
CA ASP A 60 -9.31 1.99 -23.69
C ASP A 60 -10.09 2.83 -22.67
N GLY A 61 -9.50 3.89 -22.16
CA GLY A 61 -10.15 4.70 -21.11
C GLY A 61 -9.84 4.16 -19.71
N GLY A 62 -10.80 4.27 -18.80
CA GLY A 62 -10.61 3.81 -17.43
C GLY A 62 -10.09 4.89 -16.49
N THR A 63 -10.04 6.14 -16.98
CA THR A 63 -9.66 7.30 -16.17
C THR A 63 -10.83 8.29 -16.02
N THR A 64 -11.99 7.96 -16.58
CA THR A 64 -13.17 8.84 -16.55
C THR A 64 -14.40 8.06 -16.10
N SER A 65 -15.38 8.79 -15.61
CA SER A 65 -16.67 8.26 -15.19
C SER A 65 -17.75 9.28 -15.55
N ASP A 66 -18.96 8.79 -15.80
CA ASP A 66 -20.10 9.65 -16.06
C ASP A 66 -20.61 10.31 -14.77
N LEU A 67 -20.20 9.82 -13.61
CA LEU A 67 -20.65 10.33 -12.33
C LEU A 67 -19.68 11.40 -11.81
N GLU A 68 -20.21 12.61 -11.59
CA GLU A 68 -19.43 13.70 -11.01
C GLU A 68 -19.38 13.53 -9.49
N LEU A 69 -18.15 13.50 -8.95
CA LEU A 69 -17.94 13.37 -7.51
C LEU A 69 -17.92 14.75 -6.86
N PRO A 70 -18.35 14.86 -5.58
CA PRO A 70 -18.24 16.13 -4.85
C PRO A 70 -16.77 16.62 -4.81
N LYS A 71 -16.60 17.94 -4.78
CA LYS A 71 -15.27 18.56 -4.81
C LYS A 71 -14.37 18.03 -3.68
N VAL A 72 -14.92 17.87 -2.46
CA VAL A 72 -14.13 17.37 -1.34
C VAL A 72 -13.61 15.96 -1.62
N VAL A 73 -14.42 15.12 -2.25
CA VAL A 73 -14.01 13.76 -2.62
C VAL A 73 -12.93 13.81 -3.70
N GLN A 74 -13.09 14.69 -4.71
CA GLN A 74 -12.06 14.86 -5.74
C GLN A 74 -10.72 15.27 -5.12
N ASP A 75 -10.73 16.19 -4.15
CA ASP A 75 -9.51 16.66 -3.48
C ASP A 75 -8.85 15.54 -2.67
N ILE A 76 -9.64 14.73 -1.97
CA ILE A 76 -9.11 13.57 -1.22
C ILE A 76 -8.43 12.61 -2.19
N ILE A 77 -9.11 12.25 -3.29
CA ILE A 77 -8.60 11.31 -4.27
C ILE A 77 -7.25 11.82 -4.84
N ALA A 78 -7.23 13.07 -5.31
CA ALA A 78 -6.04 13.62 -5.93
C ALA A 78 -4.84 13.63 -4.97
N THR A 79 -5.09 13.97 -3.69
CA THR A 79 -4.02 14.03 -2.71
C THR A 79 -3.52 12.63 -2.34
N VAL A 80 -4.45 11.73 -1.98
CA VAL A 80 -4.06 10.37 -1.57
C VAL A 80 -3.38 9.63 -2.72
N ALA A 81 -3.88 9.79 -3.95
CA ALA A 81 -3.34 9.06 -5.10
C ALA A 81 -1.88 9.42 -5.40
N VAL A 82 -1.52 10.70 -5.34
CA VAL A 82 -0.19 11.12 -5.85
C VAL A 82 0.68 11.85 -4.83
N ARG A 83 0.11 12.31 -3.72
CA ARG A 83 0.86 13.03 -2.68
C ARG A 83 0.45 12.56 -1.28
N PRO A 84 0.54 11.25 -0.99
CA PRO A 84 0.06 10.75 0.31
C PRO A 84 0.77 11.42 1.51
N LYS A 85 1.98 11.94 1.30
CA LYS A 85 2.71 12.65 2.36
C LYS A 85 2.05 13.98 2.74
N ASP A 86 1.13 14.50 1.90
CA ASP A 86 0.44 15.76 2.19
C ASP A 86 -0.84 15.55 3.02
N VAL A 87 -1.20 14.31 3.31
CA VAL A 87 -2.36 14.01 4.17
C VAL A 87 -1.90 14.07 5.63
N ASP A 88 -2.50 15.00 6.37
CA ASP A 88 -2.24 15.14 7.80
C ASP A 88 -3.57 15.32 8.54
N LEU A 89 -3.50 15.54 9.84
CA LEU A 89 -4.72 15.69 10.66
C LEU A 89 -5.56 16.88 10.22
N GLU A 90 -4.92 17.97 9.80
CA GLU A 90 -5.64 19.15 9.31
C GLU A 90 -6.42 18.84 8.03
N PHE A 91 -5.76 18.11 7.10
CA PHE A 91 -6.40 17.65 5.87
C PHE A 91 -7.64 16.79 6.18
N TYR A 92 -7.48 15.80 7.08
CA TYR A 92 -8.59 14.94 7.49
C TYR A 92 -9.71 15.75 8.12
N ASN A 93 -9.39 16.64 9.06
CA ASN A 93 -10.40 17.44 9.74
C ASN A 93 -11.17 18.33 8.76
N ALA A 94 -10.50 18.86 7.73
CA ALA A 94 -11.18 19.67 6.71
C ALA A 94 -12.18 18.82 5.91
N ALA A 95 -11.79 17.58 5.57
CA ALA A 95 -12.68 16.66 4.85
C ALA A 95 -13.93 16.35 5.67
N ILE A 96 -13.77 16.03 6.95
CA ILE A 96 -14.90 15.72 7.82
C ILE A 96 -15.75 16.99 8.07
N GLY A 97 -15.09 18.13 8.23
CA GLY A 97 -15.77 19.41 8.42
C GLY A 97 -16.64 19.83 7.23
N SER A 98 -16.36 19.29 6.04
CA SER A 98 -17.19 19.56 4.85
C SER A 98 -18.43 18.67 4.76
N GLY A 99 -18.61 17.73 5.74
CA GLY A 99 -19.79 16.89 5.81
C GLY A 99 -19.59 15.43 5.42
N LEU A 100 -18.38 15.05 5.02
CA LEU A 100 -18.06 13.64 4.72
C LEU A 100 -17.95 12.87 6.02
N SER A 101 -18.51 11.66 6.09
CA SER A 101 -18.36 10.84 7.30
C SER A 101 -16.97 10.18 7.33
N ASP A 102 -16.54 9.82 8.54
CA ASP A 102 -15.28 9.09 8.76
C ASP A 102 -15.26 7.76 8.01
N ALA A 103 -16.40 7.08 7.94
CA ALA A 103 -16.48 5.78 7.26
C ALA A 103 -16.42 5.94 5.74
N GLU A 104 -17.09 6.97 5.19
CA GLU A 104 -16.97 7.29 3.76
C GLU A 104 -15.51 7.65 3.41
N TYR A 105 -14.87 8.46 4.26
CA TYR A 105 -13.46 8.82 4.09
C TYR A 105 -12.59 7.55 4.05
N THR A 106 -12.82 6.63 4.99
CA THR A 106 -12.06 5.38 5.05
C THR A 106 -12.21 4.55 3.77
N GLU A 107 -13.44 4.42 3.26
CA GLU A 107 -13.68 3.68 2.02
C GLU A 107 -12.97 4.33 0.83
N ILE A 108 -13.00 5.66 0.74
CA ILE A 108 -12.33 6.39 -0.34
C ILE A 108 -10.82 6.16 -0.28
N VAL A 109 -10.22 6.29 0.90
CA VAL A 109 -8.79 6.03 1.07
C VAL A 109 -8.45 4.59 0.66
N GLY A 110 -9.28 3.63 1.06
CA GLY A 110 -9.09 2.23 0.68
C GLY A 110 -9.10 2.05 -0.84
N LEU A 111 -10.14 2.57 -1.51
CA LEU A 111 -10.27 2.41 -2.97
C LEU A 111 -9.08 3.03 -3.71
N VAL A 112 -8.68 4.25 -3.33
CA VAL A 112 -7.54 4.91 -3.97
C VAL A 112 -6.26 4.08 -3.74
N SER A 113 -6.09 3.56 -2.53
CA SER A 113 -4.91 2.76 -2.20
C SER A 113 -4.87 1.46 -3.01
N PHE A 114 -6.01 0.76 -3.12
CA PHE A 114 -6.08 -0.51 -3.85
C PHE A 114 -5.83 -0.34 -5.33
N ILE A 115 -6.45 0.67 -5.98
CA ILE A 115 -6.21 0.84 -7.42
C ILE A 115 -4.77 1.28 -7.68
N THR A 116 -4.20 2.13 -6.82
CA THR A 116 -2.81 2.54 -6.98
C THR A 116 -1.87 1.32 -6.90
N ASP A 117 -2.12 0.42 -5.94
CA ASP A 117 -1.41 -0.86 -5.81
C ASP A 117 -1.41 -1.64 -7.12
N LEU A 118 -2.62 -1.92 -7.64
CA LEU A 118 -2.77 -2.77 -8.81
C LEU A 118 -2.21 -2.11 -10.07
N ASP A 119 -2.33 -0.79 -10.18
CA ASP A 119 -1.77 -0.04 -11.31
C ASP A 119 -0.24 -0.01 -11.26
N VAL A 120 0.35 0.14 -10.07
CA VAL A 120 1.79 0.05 -9.89
C VAL A 120 2.28 -1.36 -10.26
N PHE A 121 1.54 -2.39 -9.86
CA PHE A 121 1.90 -3.77 -10.23
C PHE A 121 1.92 -3.93 -11.76
N ALA A 122 0.85 -3.51 -12.46
CA ALA A 122 0.78 -3.63 -13.91
C ALA A 122 1.94 -2.89 -14.59
N ARG A 123 2.23 -1.68 -14.12
CA ARG A 123 3.35 -0.89 -14.60
C ARG A 123 4.69 -1.60 -14.38
N GLY A 124 4.84 -2.21 -13.22
CA GLY A 124 6.07 -2.93 -12.86
C GLY A 124 6.36 -4.14 -13.74
N ILE A 125 5.31 -4.90 -14.09
CA ILE A 125 5.50 -6.07 -14.97
C ILE A 125 5.45 -5.68 -16.46
N GLY A 126 5.22 -4.41 -16.77
CA GLY A 126 5.31 -3.91 -18.14
C GLY A 126 4.07 -4.15 -19.01
N VAL A 127 2.89 -4.20 -18.39
CA VAL A 127 1.63 -4.34 -19.14
C VAL A 127 0.77 -3.07 -18.97
N PRO A 128 -0.17 -2.82 -19.88
CA PRO A 128 -1.10 -1.69 -19.71
C PRO A 128 -1.94 -1.84 -18.44
N LEU A 129 -2.47 -0.72 -17.95
CA LEU A 129 -3.42 -0.75 -16.84
C LEU A 129 -4.60 -1.64 -17.22
N ARG A 130 -5.08 -2.41 -16.24
CA ARG A 130 -6.17 -3.37 -16.50
C ARG A 130 -7.51 -2.63 -16.64
N PRO A 131 -8.42 -3.12 -17.49
CA PRO A 131 -9.73 -2.50 -17.63
C PRO A 131 -10.49 -2.48 -16.31
N LEU A 132 -11.24 -1.41 -16.06
CA LEU A 132 -12.11 -1.35 -14.89
C LEU A 132 -13.42 -2.10 -15.18
N PRO A 133 -13.98 -2.78 -14.17
CA PRO A 133 -15.26 -3.44 -14.35
C PRO A 133 -16.39 -2.41 -14.47
N ALA A 134 -17.50 -2.82 -15.07
CA ALA A 134 -18.70 -2.01 -15.09
C ALA A 134 -19.31 -1.95 -13.69
N PRO A 135 -19.91 -0.82 -13.30
CA PRO A 135 -20.57 -0.77 -12.00
C PRO A 135 -21.79 -1.67 -11.96
N GLU A 136 -21.93 -2.40 -10.85
CA GLU A 136 -23.09 -3.28 -10.62
C GLU A 136 -24.18 -2.52 -9.88
N PRO A 137 -25.46 -2.82 -10.14
CA PRO A 137 -26.56 -2.19 -9.40
C PRO A 137 -26.62 -2.69 -7.96
N GLY A 138 -27.27 -1.91 -7.10
CA GLY A 138 -27.45 -2.26 -5.70
C GLY A 138 -27.13 -1.10 -4.79
N GLU A 139 -27.60 -1.20 -3.54
CA GLU A 139 -27.38 -0.18 -2.53
C GLU A 139 -26.22 -0.55 -1.62
N PRO A 140 -25.46 0.44 -1.14
CA PRO A 140 -24.44 0.17 -0.12
C PRO A 140 -25.07 -0.43 1.14
N SER A 141 -24.30 -1.27 1.85
CA SER A 141 -24.79 -1.93 3.05
C SER A 141 -24.98 -0.99 4.24
N ARG A 142 -24.18 0.08 4.31
CA ARG A 142 -24.18 1.12 5.38
C ARG A 142 -23.93 0.53 6.76
N VAL A 143 -23.22 -0.57 6.84
CA VAL A 143 -22.89 -1.24 8.10
C VAL A 143 -21.74 -0.49 8.78
N ARG A 144 -21.93 -0.13 10.06
CA ARG A 144 -20.87 0.47 10.87
C ARG A 144 -20.68 -0.42 12.10
N PRO A 145 -19.49 -0.99 12.29
CA PRO A 145 -19.30 -1.89 13.45
C PRO A 145 -19.37 -1.10 14.76
N PRO A 146 -20.22 -1.54 15.70
CA PRO A 146 -20.31 -0.82 16.99
C PRO A 146 -19.04 -0.95 17.83
N GLU A 147 -18.17 -1.90 17.51
CA GLU A 147 -16.90 -2.11 18.21
C GLU A 147 -15.83 -1.08 17.81
N ALA A 148 -16.03 -0.35 16.71
CA ALA A 148 -15.07 0.66 16.27
C ALA A 148 -15.10 1.85 17.22
N VAL A 149 -13.93 2.22 17.75
CA VAL A 149 -13.80 3.35 18.70
C VAL A 149 -12.64 4.24 18.27
N GLN A 150 -12.66 5.49 18.71
CA GLN A 150 -11.58 6.42 18.42
C GLN A 150 -10.36 6.01 19.24
N GLU A 151 -9.34 5.50 18.54
CA GLU A 151 -8.03 5.25 19.12
C GLU A 151 -7.10 6.40 18.72
N GLN A 152 -5.95 6.10 18.12
CA GLN A 152 -4.95 7.10 17.79
C GLN A 152 -4.95 7.51 16.31
N ALA A 153 -5.56 6.70 15.42
CA ALA A 153 -5.69 7.05 14.00
C ALA A 153 -6.66 8.22 13.83
N PHE A 154 -6.71 8.79 12.62
CA PHE A 154 -7.69 9.83 12.31
C PHE A 154 -9.12 9.30 12.45
N VAL A 155 -9.35 8.05 12.05
CA VAL A 155 -10.68 7.43 12.05
C VAL A 155 -10.78 6.41 13.17
N PRO A 156 -12.02 6.09 13.65
CA PRO A 156 -12.19 4.98 14.58
C PRO A 156 -11.70 3.64 14.00
N THR A 157 -11.22 2.78 14.87
CA THR A 157 -10.79 1.41 14.49
C THR A 157 -11.29 0.43 15.55
N ILE A 158 -11.40 -0.84 15.15
CA ILE A 158 -11.71 -1.89 16.12
C ILE A 158 -10.41 -2.24 16.84
N PRO A 159 -10.35 -2.09 18.17
CA PRO A 159 -9.12 -2.40 18.90
C PRO A 159 -8.74 -3.86 18.84
N ASN A 160 -7.49 -4.17 19.12
CA ASN A 160 -7.07 -5.57 19.31
C ASN A 160 -7.81 -6.20 20.50
N PRO A 161 -7.90 -7.54 20.57
CA PRO A 161 -8.43 -8.18 21.76
C PRO A 161 -7.55 -7.86 22.99
N PRO A 162 -8.15 -7.77 24.19
CA PRO A 162 -9.56 -8.06 24.48
C PRO A 162 -10.52 -6.89 24.23
N GLU A 163 -10.02 -5.67 24.06
CA GLU A 163 -10.83 -4.45 24.00
C GLU A 163 -11.83 -4.47 22.84
N GLY A 164 -11.44 -5.04 21.70
CA GLY A 164 -12.31 -5.16 20.52
C GLY A 164 -13.28 -6.35 20.57
N GLY A 165 -13.27 -7.12 21.66
CA GLY A 165 -14.24 -8.19 21.89
C GLY A 165 -14.10 -9.37 20.94
N GLU A 166 -15.19 -10.11 20.79
CA GLU A 166 -15.21 -11.32 19.95
C GLU A 166 -15.07 -11.00 18.47
N VAL A 167 -15.54 -9.82 18.04
CA VAL A 167 -15.37 -9.38 16.66
C VAL A 167 -13.87 -9.24 16.34
N ALA A 168 -13.12 -8.59 17.23
CA ALA A 168 -11.67 -8.44 17.03
C ALA A 168 -10.96 -9.80 17.02
N LYS A 169 -11.35 -10.72 17.89
CA LYS A 169 -10.77 -12.08 17.88
C LYS A 169 -10.98 -12.76 16.53
N ALA A 170 -12.20 -12.64 15.99
CA ALA A 170 -12.53 -13.26 14.70
C ALA A 170 -11.76 -12.61 13.55
N MET A 171 -11.60 -11.27 13.56
CA MET A 171 -10.92 -10.55 12.48
C MET A 171 -9.40 -10.68 12.57
N TYR A 172 -8.86 -10.65 13.77
CA TYR A 172 -7.42 -10.45 13.97
C TYR A 172 -6.68 -11.66 14.53
N GLY A 173 -7.39 -12.62 15.11
CA GLY A 173 -6.74 -13.59 15.97
C GLY A 173 -6.30 -12.87 17.25
N PRO A 174 -5.14 -13.24 17.81
CA PRO A 174 -4.72 -12.61 19.07
C PRO A 174 -4.28 -11.15 18.91
N PHE A 175 -3.81 -10.75 17.70
CA PHE A 175 -3.23 -9.42 17.51
C PHE A 175 -3.06 -9.13 16.02
N LYS A 176 -3.26 -7.87 15.65
CA LYS A 176 -2.84 -7.32 14.33
C LYS A 176 -2.18 -5.97 14.56
N PRO A 177 -1.06 -5.69 13.89
CA PRO A 177 -0.47 -4.35 13.93
C PRO A 177 -1.42 -3.32 13.32
N TYR A 178 -1.22 -2.07 13.66
CA TYR A 178 -2.14 -1.00 13.29
C TYR A 178 -2.40 -0.95 11.78
N ILE A 179 -1.36 -1.13 10.96
CA ILE A 179 -1.55 -1.08 9.49
C ILE A 179 -2.58 -2.12 9.02
N MET A 180 -2.60 -3.29 9.63
CA MET A 180 -3.52 -4.36 9.22
C MET A 180 -4.96 -4.08 9.66
N ARG A 181 -5.17 -3.33 10.76
CA ARG A 181 -6.52 -3.03 11.25
C ARG A 181 -6.97 -1.60 10.96
N ALA A 182 -6.16 -0.84 10.23
CA ALA A 182 -6.40 0.58 9.98
C ALA A 182 -7.76 0.88 9.34
N MET A 183 -8.25 -0.04 8.50
CA MET A 183 -9.54 0.14 7.82
C MET A 183 -10.68 -0.65 8.46
N SER A 184 -10.52 -1.08 9.71
CA SER A 184 -11.54 -1.93 10.38
C SER A 184 -12.88 -1.22 10.60
N LEU A 185 -12.93 0.11 10.51
CA LEU A 185 -14.19 0.85 10.50
C LEU A 185 -15.09 0.44 9.32
N VAL A 186 -14.48 -0.04 8.23
CA VAL A 186 -15.18 -0.53 7.05
C VAL A 186 -14.70 -1.96 6.80
N PRO A 187 -15.32 -2.96 7.44
CA PRO A 187 -14.79 -4.34 7.40
C PRO A 187 -14.58 -4.92 6.01
N GLU A 188 -15.36 -4.52 5.01
CA GLU A 188 -15.13 -5.00 3.64
C GLU A 188 -13.78 -4.53 3.11
N GLU A 189 -13.42 -3.26 3.36
CA GLU A 189 -12.11 -2.74 2.92
C GLU A 189 -10.97 -3.37 3.75
N PHE A 190 -11.22 -3.64 5.03
CA PHE A 190 -10.26 -4.41 5.85
C PHE A 190 -10.00 -5.79 5.23
N ASN A 191 -11.05 -6.49 4.81
CA ASN A 191 -10.89 -7.83 4.22
C ASN A 191 -10.10 -7.78 2.91
N ASP A 192 -10.40 -6.79 2.06
CA ASP A 192 -9.67 -6.60 0.80
C ASP A 192 -8.19 -6.30 1.06
N HIS A 193 -7.91 -5.45 2.05
CA HIS A 193 -6.54 -5.11 2.46
C HIS A 193 -5.75 -6.35 2.87
N ILE A 194 -6.36 -7.18 3.74
CA ILE A 194 -5.72 -8.41 4.23
C ILE A 194 -5.46 -9.39 3.07
N ALA A 195 -6.43 -9.53 2.15
CA ALA A 195 -6.28 -10.45 1.02
C ALA A 195 -5.11 -10.04 0.12
N LEU A 196 -5.01 -8.76 -0.21
CA LEU A 196 -3.90 -8.25 -1.02
C LEU A 196 -2.56 -8.40 -0.30
N GLU A 197 -2.53 -8.06 0.98
CA GLU A 197 -1.30 -8.17 1.79
C GLU A 197 -0.74 -9.58 1.77
N ARG A 198 -1.62 -10.58 1.99
CA ARG A 198 -1.18 -11.98 2.03
C ARG A 198 -0.64 -12.46 0.70
N ALA A 199 -1.24 -12.04 -0.41
CA ALA A 199 -0.81 -12.46 -1.75
C ALA A 199 0.46 -11.72 -2.18
N GLN A 200 0.56 -10.44 -1.89
CA GLN A 200 1.60 -9.56 -2.44
C GLN A 200 2.84 -9.45 -1.58
N TYR A 201 2.68 -9.45 -0.24
CA TYR A 201 3.84 -9.35 0.65
C TYR A 201 4.24 -10.74 1.15
N LEU A 202 3.46 -11.30 2.07
CA LEU A 202 3.69 -12.66 2.56
C LEU A 202 2.52 -13.10 3.46
N PRO A 203 2.38 -14.41 3.72
CA PRO A 203 1.40 -14.87 4.70
C PRO A 203 1.67 -14.22 6.06
N LEU A 204 0.65 -13.60 6.66
CA LEU A 204 0.83 -12.77 7.87
C LEU A 204 1.43 -13.56 9.04
N GLU A 205 1.14 -14.84 9.12
CA GLU A 205 1.71 -15.72 10.15
C GLU A 205 3.22 -15.94 9.99
N LYS A 206 3.77 -15.57 8.83
CA LYS A 206 5.21 -15.67 8.52
C LYS A 206 5.97 -14.37 8.73
N ILE A 207 5.29 -13.31 9.16
CA ILE A 207 5.88 -11.95 9.18
C ILE A 207 7.18 -11.90 10.03
N MET A 208 7.24 -12.68 11.11
CA MET A 208 8.39 -12.71 12.01
C MET A 208 9.38 -13.85 11.70
N GLU A 209 9.16 -14.60 10.61
CA GLU A 209 10.11 -15.62 10.15
C GLU A 209 11.04 -14.96 9.12
N PHE A 210 12.15 -14.42 9.58
CA PHE A 210 13.01 -13.56 8.76
C PHE A 210 13.84 -14.32 7.72
N ASP A 211 13.85 -15.65 7.77
CA ASP A 211 14.46 -16.51 6.76
C ASP A 211 13.43 -17.11 5.77
N PHE A 212 12.16 -16.67 5.85
CA PHE A 212 11.10 -17.14 4.94
C PHE A 212 11.06 -16.26 3.68
N ASP A 213 11.11 -16.92 2.50
CA ASP A 213 11.01 -16.26 1.20
C ASP A 213 9.67 -16.60 0.57
N HIS A 214 8.86 -15.59 0.26
CA HIS A 214 7.53 -15.77 -0.30
C HIS A 214 7.54 -15.77 -1.84
N HIS A 215 8.38 -14.91 -2.43
CA HIS A 215 8.39 -14.71 -3.88
C HIS A 215 9.56 -15.46 -4.52
N GLU A 216 9.28 -16.21 -5.58
CA GLU A 216 10.33 -16.88 -6.35
C GLU A 216 11.30 -15.84 -6.90
N GLY A 217 12.58 -16.07 -6.73
CA GLY A 217 13.63 -15.20 -7.21
C GLY A 217 14.02 -14.06 -6.26
N LEU A 218 13.31 -13.90 -5.12
CA LEU A 218 13.60 -12.85 -4.16
C LEU A 218 13.74 -13.43 -2.75
N THR A 219 14.78 -13.03 -2.07
CA THR A 219 14.95 -13.34 -0.64
C THR A 219 14.22 -12.30 0.20
N ARG A 220 13.96 -12.62 1.47
CA ARG A 220 13.30 -11.69 2.37
C ARG A 220 14.04 -10.35 2.47
N PRO A 221 15.38 -10.28 2.64
CA PRO A 221 16.03 -8.96 2.63
C PRO A 221 15.82 -8.16 1.35
N GLN A 222 15.79 -8.85 0.19
CA GLN A 222 15.55 -8.19 -1.10
C GLN A 222 14.12 -7.60 -1.15
N VAL A 223 13.15 -8.33 -0.63
CA VAL A 223 11.77 -7.84 -0.48
C VAL A 223 11.76 -6.56 0.38
N GLU A 224 12.49 -6.58 1.50
CA GLU A 224 12.51 -5.44 2.43
C GLU A 224 13.21 -4.21 1.84
N VAL A 225 14.16 -4.41 0.90
CA VAL A 225 14.76 -3.29 0.18
C VAL A 225 13.70 -2.56 -0.65
N VAL A 226 12.90 -3.29 -1.43
CA VAL A 226 11.87 -2.67 -2.27
C VAL A 226 10.81 -1.99 -1.39
N ALA A 227 10.33 -2.71 -0.37
CA ALA A 227 9.30 -2.19 0.55
C ALA A 227 9.76 -0.90 1.24
N GLY A 228 10.97 -0.95 1.81
CA GLY A 228 11.51 0.19 2.55
C GLY A 228 11.79 1.40 1.67
N ARG A 229 12.30 1.16 0.44
CA ARG A 229 12.59 2.28 -0.47
C ARG A 229 11.30 2.95 -0.95
N VAL A 230 10.28 2.18 -1.33
CA VAL A 230 8.99 2.75 -1.73
C VAL A 230 8.39 3.58 -0.59
N SER A 231 8.44 3.04 0.64
CA SER A 231 7.87 3.73 1.80
C SER A 231 8.65 5.01 2.14
N ALA A 232 9.98 4.99 1.96
CA ALA A 232 10.80 6.19 2.17
C ALA A 232 10.45 7.29 1.16
N LEU A 233 10.24 6.90 -0.10
CA LEU A 233 9.89 7.86 -1.16
C LEU A 233 8.49 8.46 -0.95
N ASN A 234 7.59 7.74 -0.30
CA ASN A 234 6.24 8.21 0.02
C ASN A 234 6.18 8.97 1.36
N ASP A 235 7.32 9.20 2.00
CA ASP A 235 7.39 9.85 3.33
C ASP A 235 6.47 9.14 4.33
N CYS A 236 6.50 7.80 4.33
CA CYS A 236 5.67 7.05 5.25
C CYS A 236 6.50 6.64 6.48
N PHE A 237 6.31 7.35 7.57
CA PHE A 237 7.02 7.07 8.83
C PHE A 237 6.76 5.66 9.33
N TYR A 238 5.50 5.23 9.23
CA TYR A 238 5.13 3.87 9.67
C TYR A 238 5.89 2.80 8.88
N UNK A 239 5.83 2.78 7.65
CA UNK A 239 6.32 1.83 6.87
C UNK A 239 7.71 1.81 6.78
N THR A 240 8.30 3.04 6.62
CA THR A 240 9.79 3.06 6.56
C THR A 240 10.40 2.52 7.83
N THR A 241 9.85 2.90 8.98
CA THR A 241 10.33 2.40 10.28
C THR A 241 10.27 0.87 10.33
N GLY A 242 9.13 0.30 9.92
CA GLY A 242 8.93 -1.16 9.96
C GLY A 242 9.89 -1.89 9.03
N HIS A 243 10.01 -1.42 7.79
CA HIS A 243 10.82 -2.12 6.79
C HIS A 243 12.33 -1.93 7.01
N ALA A 244 12.76 -0.79 7.52
CA ALA A 244 14.16 -0.64 7.94
C ALA A 244 14.51 -1.65 9.03
N ARG A 245 13.60 -1.86 9.98
CA ARG A 245 13.77 -2.88 11.03
C ARG A 245 13.80 -4.29 10.41
N PHE A 246 12.81 -4.61 9.55
CA PHE A 246 12.72 -5.95 8.95
C PHE A 246 13.91 -6.24 8.04
N LEU A 247 14.41 -5.22 7.33
CA LEU A 247 15.63 -5.36 6.54
C LEU A 247 16.81 -5.75 7.42
N ARG A 248 16.99 -5.04 8.54
CA ARG A 248 18.06 -5.35 9.50
C ARG A 248 17.92 -6.78 10.02
N GLU A 249 16.73 -7.15 10.47
CA GLU A 249 16.49 -8.46 11.08
C GLU A 249 16.60 -9.62 10.07
N SER A 250 16.07 -9.44 8.86
CA SER A 250 16.18 -10.47 7.82
C SER A 250 17.61 -10.58 7.29
N GLY A 251 18.34 -9.46 7.24
CA GLY A 251 19.76 -9.49 6.90
C GLY A 251 20.57 -10.30 7.93
N GLN A 252 20.32 -10.02 9.22
CA GLN A 252 20.98 -10.75 10.31
C GLN A 252 20.70 -12.26 10.23
N ALA A 253 19.45 -12.63 9.92
CA ALA A 253 19.07 -14.03 9.80
C ALA A 253 19.82 -14.75 8.67
N ARG A 254 20.41 -14.01 7.75
CA ARG A 254 21.15 -14.55 6.60
C ARG A 254 22.64 -14.19 6.64
N ASN A 255 23.11 -13.68 7.77
CA ASN A 255 24.52 -13.30 7.95
C ASN A 255 24.98 -12.23 6.93
N LEU A 256 24.07 -11.34 6.54
CA LEU A 256 24.39 -10.20 5.69
C LEU A 256 24.69 -8.97 6.56
N ASN A 257 25.64 -8.17 6.11
CA ASN A 257 25.97 -6.90 6.77
C ASN A 257 25.16 -5.78 6.10
N VAL A 258 23.87 -5.70 6.41
CA VAL A 258 22.98 -4.76 5.76
C VAL A 258 23.11 -3.36 6.35
N ASN A 259 22.89 -2.35 5.51
CA ASN A 259 22.88 -0.94 5.88
C ASN A 259 21.53 -0.32 5.55
N PRO A 260 20.58 -0.29 6.50
CA PRO A 260 19.25 0.28 6.21
C PRO A 260 19.26 1.76 5.82
N GLU A 261 20.34 2.49 6.13
CA GLU A 261 20.46 3.90 5.76
C GLU A 261 20.35 4.10 4.22
N ALA A 262 20.74 3.08 3.43
CA ALA A 262 20.62 3.13 1.98
C ALA A 262 19.16 3.21 1.51
N LEU A 263 18.18 2.88 2.35
CA LEU A 263 16.77 3.08 2.01
C LEU A 263 16.44 4.56 1.80
N VAL A 264 17.12 5.45 2.52
CA VAL A 264 16.90 6.90 2.40
C VAL A 264 18.04 7.60 1.65
N ARG A 265 19.20 6.96 1.57
CA ARG A 265 20.39 7.46 0.84
C ARG A 265 20.87 6.37 -0.12
N PRO A 266 20.23 6.24 -1.29
CA PRO A 266 20.48 5.09 -2.19
C PRO A 266 21.86 5.05 -2.81
N GLU A 267 22.67 6.09 -2.63
CA GLU A 267 24.08 6.08 -3.07
C GLU A 267 24.96 5.24 -2.16
N LEU A 268 24.46 4.82 -0.98
CA LEU A 268 25.19 3.94 -0.07
C LEU A 268 24.96 2.47 -0.46
N ASP A 269 25.94 1.63 -0.14
CA ASP A 269 25.78 0.18 -0.33
C ASP A 269 24.83 -0.35 0.75
N ILE A 270 23.72 -0.95 0.34
CA ILE A 270 22.73 -1.51 1.26
C ILE A 270 23.14 -2.87 1.85
N GLY A 271 24.16 -3.52 1.27
CA GLY A 271 24.66 -4.80 1.80
C GLY A 271 23.77 -6.01 1.51
N VAL A 272 22.87 -5.87 0.52
CA VAL A 272 21.98 -6.96 0.10
C VAL A 272 22.35 -7.33 -1.35
N PRO A 273 22.44 -8.63 -1.69
CA PRO A 273 22.75 -9.00 -3.08
C PRO A 273 21.80 -8.33 -4.07
N HIS A 274 22.37 -7.66 -5.08
CA HIS A 274 21.65 -6.89 -6.10
C HIS A 274 20.78 -5.77 -5.52
N GLY A 275 21.15 -5.28 -4.33
CA GLY A 275 20.39 -4.24 -3.65
C GLY A 275 20.31 -2.94 -4.44
N ASP A 276 21.39 -2.59 -5.15
CA ASP A 276 21.41 -1.40 -6.02
C ASP A 276 20.34 -1.48 -7.12
N LEU A 277 20.17 -2.66 -7.72
CA LEU A 277 19.16 -2.88 -8.76
C LEU A 277 17.74 -2.81 -8.18
N LEU A 278 17.57 -3.34 -6.96
CA LEU A 278 16.27 -3.31 -6.27
C LEU A 278 15.89 -1.88 -5.87
N LEU A 279 16.85 -1.09 -5.38
CA LEU A 279 16.63 0.32 -5.06
C LEU A 279 16.23 1.09 -6.32
N ALA A 280 16.95 0.87 -7.44
CA ALA A 280 16.65 1.52 -8.71
C ALA A 280 15.26 1.14 -9.24
N PHE A 281 14.88 -0.14 -9.12
CA PHE A 281 13.56 -0.60 -9.55
C PHE A 281 12.46 0.06 -8.67
N ALA A 282 12.67 0.09 -7.35
CA ALA A 282 11.70 0.69 -6.43
C ALA A 282 11.48 2.18 -6.74
N GLU A 283 12.55 2.91 -7.08
CA GLU A 283 12.43 4.33 -7.45
C GLU A 283 11.70 4.49 -8.78
N ALA A 284 12.08 3.70 -9.78
CA ALA A 284 11.56 3.85 -11.14
C ALA A 284 10.07 3.48 -11.23
N ILE A 285 9.65 2.43 -10.49
CA ILE A 285 8.28 1.91 -10.61
C ILE A 285 7.23 2.91 -10.12
N ILE A 286 7.59 3.78 -9.17
CA ILE A 286 6.68 4.83 -8.68
C ILE A 286 7.08 6.22 -9.18
N GLY A 287 8.11 6.29 -10.03
CA GLY A 287 8.61 7.55 -10.58
C GLY A 287 7.95 7.93 -11.88
N THR A 288 8.41 9.04 -12.46
CA THR A 288 7.84 9.61 -13.68
C THR A 288 8.63 9.26 -14.95
N ASP A 289 9.77 8.58 -14.82
CA ASP A 289 10.63 8.27 -15.97
C ASP A 289 10.40 6.83 -16.44
N ARG A 290 9.58 6.67 -17.49
CA ARG A 290 9.26 5.37 -18.07
C ARG A 290 10.51 4.64 -18.58
N ALA A 291 11.43 5.36 -19.19
CA ALA A 291 12.66 4.74 -19.71
C ALA A 291 13.53 4.20 -18.57
N ALA A 292 13.59 4.92 -17.45
CA ALA A 292 14.30 4.43 -16.27
C ALA A 292 13.67 3.13 -15.73
N LEU A 293 12.34 3.04 -15.75
CA LEU A 293 11.66 1.81 -15.32
C LEU A 293 11.96 0.65 -16.26
N ASP A 294 11.90 0.86 -17.57
CA ASP A 294 12.21 -0.20 -18.54
C ASP A 294 13.64 -0.70 -18.35
N THR A 295 14.59 0.20 -18.13
CA THR A 295 15.99 -0.15 -17.85
C THR A 295 16.13 -0.93 -16.54
N ALA A 296 15.50 -0.45 -15.47
CA ALA A 296 15.58 -1.09 -14.15
C ALA A 296 14.95 -2.49 -14.18
N ARG A 297 13.81 -2.62 -14.85
CA ARG A 297 13.14 -3.93 -15.01
C ARG A 297 14.02 -4.92 -15.73
N ALA A 298 14.62 -4.51 -16.85
CA ALA A 298 15.50 -5.39 -17.65
C ALA A 298 16.72 -5.81 -16.85
N ALA A 299 17.35 -4.89 -16.13
CA ALA A 299 18.53 -5.18 -15.30
C ALA A 299 18.17 -6.16 -14.17
N LEU A 300 17.04 -5.93 -13.53
CA LEU A 300 16.59 -6.81 -12.42
C LEU A 300 16.28 -8.22 -12.94
N ALA A 301 15.59 -8.32 -14.08
CA ALA A 301 15.27 -9.62 -14.69
C ALA A 301 16.53 -10.37 -15.08
N ALA A 302 17.53 -9.67 -15.62
CA ALA A 302 18.82 -10.31 -15.99
C ALA A 302 19.57 -10.83 -14.76
N ALA A 303 19.51 -10.11 -13.64
CA ALA A 303 20.25 -10.47 -12.43
C ALA A 303 19.55 -11.55 -11.60
N LEU A 304 18.22 -11.48 -11.46
CA LEU A 304 17.47 -12.34 -10.52
C LEU A 304 16.54 -13.33 -11.20
N GLY A 305 16.34 -13.20 -12.50
CA GLY A 305 15.43 -14.06 -13.25
C GLY A 305 14.06 -13.41 -13.46
N PRO A 306 13.29 -13.90 -14.44
CA PRO A 306 12.00 -13.28 -14.80
C PRO A 306 10.94 -13.41 -13.71
N GLU A 307 11.03 -14.44 -12.86
CA GLU A 307 10.09 -14.65 -11.76
C GLU A 307 10.16 -13.54 -10.71
N ALA A 308 11.37 -12.97 -10.53
CA ALA A 308 11.57 -11.91 -9.53
C ALA A 308 10.81 -10.62 -9.86
N ILE A 309 10.51 -10.39 -11.14
CA ILE A 309 9.88 -9.12 -11.57
C ILE A 309 8.47 -8.99 -10.98
N ALA A 310 7.65 -10.04 -11.10
CA ALA A 310 6.30 -10.00 -10.54
C ALA A 310 6.34 -9.83 -9.02
N GLY A 311 7.31 -10.50 -8.37
CA GLY A 311 7.50 -10.33 -6.92
C GLY A 311 7.85 -8.90 -6.53
N ALA A 312 8.86 -8.32 -7.21
CA ALA A 312 9.28 -6.95 -6.91
C ALA A 312 8.15 -5.95 -7.19
N ALA A 313 7.40 -6.16 -8.28
CA ALA A 313 6.26 -5.29 -8.62
C ALA A 313 5.14 -5.42 -7.58
N ALA A 314 4.88 -6.66 -7.10
CA ALA A 314 3.86 -6.90 -6.07
C ALA A 314 4.25 -6.19 -4.75
N ILE A 315 5.52 -6.24 -4.38
CA ILE A 315 6.01 -5.56 -3.18
C ILE A 315 5.86 -4.04 -3.32
N ALA A 316 6.28 -3.50 -4.48
CA ALA A 316 6.18 -2.05 -4.71
C ALA A 316 4.71 -1.58 -4.68
N GLY A 317 3.82 -2.33 -5.32
CA GLY A 317 2.38 -2.03 -5.28
C GLY A 317 1.83 -2.10 -3.87
N ASN A 318 2.14 -3.20 -3.17
CA ASN A 318 1.64 -3.41 -1.80
C ASN A 318 2.04 -2.28 -0.86
N PHE A 319 3.31 -1.82 -0.94
CA PHE A 319 3.74 -0.78 0.00
C PHE A 319 3.36 0.62 -0.45
N THR A 320 3.18 0.84 -1.76
CA THR A 320 2.49 2.03 -2.24
C THR A 320 1.06 2.11 -1.65
N LYS A 321 0.35 0.97 -1.59
CA LYS A 321 -0.97 0.86 -0.95
C LYS A 321 -0.86 1.14 0.56
N ASN A 322 0.04 0.43 1.24
CA ASN A 322 0.17 0.54 2.70
C ASN A 322 0.57 1.95 3.13
N ASP A 323 1.44 2.61 2.36
CA ASP A 323 1.83 3.99 2.66
C ASP A 323 0.63 4.93 2.59
N ARG A 324 -0.25 4.73 1.60
CA ARG A 324 -1.47 5.53 1.45
C ARG A 324 -2.46 5.26 2.58
N VAL A 325 -2.60 4.01 2.97
CA VAL A 325 -3.44 3.64 4.12
C VAL A 325 -2.88 4.27 5.39
N ALA A 326 -1.58 4.13 5.62
CA ALA A 326 -0.96 4.64 6.85
C ALA A 326 -1.05 6.17 6.94
N ASN A 327 -0.64 6.86 5.87
CA ASN A 327 -0.67 8.32 5.86
C ASN A 327 -2.11 8.84 5.79
N GLY A 328 -2.94 8.23 4.94
CA GLY A 328 -4.32 8.65 4.73
C GLY A 328 -5.19 8.53 5.97
N LEU A 329 -4.94 7.51 6.79
CA LEU A 329 -5.71 7.29 8.01
C LEU A 329 -4.96 7.71 9.28
N GLY A 330 -3.73 8.21 9.14
CA GLY A 330 -2.98 8.80 10.24
C GLY A 330 -2.62 7.83 11.35
N ILE A 331 -2.22 6.60 11.01
CA ILE A 331 -1.94 5.61 12.04
C ILE A 331 -0.56 5.83 12.66
N PRO A 332 -0.43 5.64 13.97
CA PRO A 332 0.88 5.72 14.63
C PRO A 332 1.63 4.39 14.54
N VAL A 333 2.93 4.44 14.66
CA VAL A 333 3.76 3.23 14.77
C VAL A 333 3.41 2.50 16.06
N ASP A 334 3.27 1.18 15.97
CA ASP A 334 2.93 0.33 17.12
C ASP A 334 4.01 0.48 18.20
N PRO A 335 3.62 0.59 19.49
CA PRO A 335 4.57 0.90 20.55
C PRO A 335 5.80 0.00 20.65
N PRO A 336 5.69 -1.34 20.50
CA PRO A 336 6.90 -2.17 20.55
C PRO A 336 7.88 -1.88 19.41
N VAL A 337 7.36 -1.54 18.22
CA VAL A 337 8.21 -1.19 17.07
C VAL A 337 8.85 0.16 17.32
N LEU A 338 8.08 1.13 17.80
CA LEU A 338 8.58 2.47 18.09
C LEU A 338 9.74 2.42 19.09
N LYS A 339 9.56 1.68 20.18
CA LYS A 339 10.60 1.52 21.21
C LYS A 339 11.85 0.80 20.67
N GLY A 340 11.65 -0.20 19.82
CA GLY A 340 12.77 -1.01 19.31
C GLY A 340 13.52 -0.40 18.14
N THR A 341 13.12 0.79 17.68
CA THR A 341 13.72 1.40 16.48
C THR A 341 14.23 2.82 16.71
N GLU A 342 14.37 3.26 17.96
CA GLU A 342 14.73 4.65 18.25
C GLU A 342 16.02 5.05 17.54
N GLU A 343 17.12 4.30 17.80
CA GLU A 343 18.41 4.56 17.18
C GLU A 343 18.36 4.50 15.65
N LEU A 344 17.67 3.48 15.12
CA LEU A 344 17.53 3.28 13.68
C LEU A 344 16.82 4.47 13.04
N ARG A 345 15.73 4.94 13.65
CA ARG A 345 14.98 6.09 13.12
C ARG A 345 15.80 7.38 13.13
N GLU A 346 16.61 7.58 14.18
CA GLU A 346 17.53 8.72 14.25
C GLU A 346 18.57 8.65 13.14
N GLN A 347 19.18 7.47 12.96
CA GLN A 347 20.20 7.24 11.93
C GLN A 347 19.66 7.55 10.54
N LEU A 348 18.45 7.12 10.24
CA LEU A 348 17.83 7.32 8.95
C LEU A 348 17.15 8.70 8.80
N GLY A 349 17.04 9.47 9.88
CA GLY A 349 16.38 10.77 9.84
C GLY A 349 14.86 10.70 9.74
N LEU A 350 14.26 9.55 10.07
CA LEU A 350 12.82 9.34 9.87
C LEU A 350 11.97 10.24 10.77
N ASN A 351 12.51 10.64 11.92
CA ASN A 351 11.74 11.51 12.82
C ASN A 351 11.43 12.87 12.20
N ASN A 352 12.07 13.21 11.07
CA ASN A 352 11.80 14.45 10.33
C ASN A 352 10.73 14.28 9.25
N TYR A 353 10.22 13.09 9.04
CA TYR A 353 9.14 12.87 8.07
C TYR A 353 7.88 13.60 8.54
N ARG A 354 7.13 14.18 7.60
CA ARG A 354 5.87 14.85 7.93
C ARG A 354 4.90 13.89 8.65
N SER A 355 4.83 12.64 8.16
CA SER A 355 3.94 11.63 8.73
C SER A 355 4.36 11.14 10.12
N ALA A 356 5.58 11.49 10.60
CA ALA A 356 6.00 11.17 11.98
C ALA A 356 5.07 11.83 13.01
N ALA A 357 4.44 12.95 12.65
CA ALA A 357 3.46 13.60 13.52
C ALA A 357 2.31 12.66 13.90
N ASN A 358 1.97 11.69 13.04
CA ASN A 358 0.91 10.71 13.35
C ASN A 358 1.23 9.86 14.57
N THR A 359 2.52 9.71 14.88
CA THR A 359 2.98 8.98 16.06
C THR A 359 3.23 9.95 17.22
N PHE A 360 4.00 11.01 16.99
CA PHE A 360 4.53 11.83 18.06
C PHE A 360 3.48 12.73 18.72
N ARG A 361 2.35 13.02 18.06
CA ARG A 361 1.26 13.79 18.69
C ARG A 361 0.60 13.03 19.87
N HIS A 362 0.90 11.73 20.02
CA HIS A 362 0.34 10.92 21.09
C HIS A 362 1.33 10.68 22.24
N MET A 363 2.52 11.29 22.17
CA MET A 363 3.56 11.17 23.19
C MET A 363 3.66 12.45 24.03
#